data_7d53eabedf64581470b540f10915ba88
#
_entry.id   7d53eabedf64581470b540f10915ba88
#
_cell.length_a   1.000
_cell.length_b   1.000
_cell.length_c   1.000
_cell.angle_alpha   90.00
_cell.angle_beta   90.00
_cell.angle_gamma   90.00
#
_symmetry.space_group_name_H-M   'P 1'
#
loop_
_entity.id
_entity.type
_entity.pdbx_description
1 polymer ?
#
loop_
_entity_poly.entity_id
_entity_poly.type
_entity_poly.pdbx_seq_one_letter_code
_entity_poly.pdbx_strand_id
1 'polypeptide(L)'
;MAEVSGEAKIVVGLDFGTTFSGYAFAHKSKPKEILTFYDWPRPMKPYCKTLTAIYYEAGDATTAKVKSWGFPALHDYTKDINNIQKLRAKSVVDLPEIGTYLVRFKLHLASKDAGESSAAKLPKGFTVTQVIADYLREIGASIMRHLRTKFSDDLTMAHVQWCVTVPSIWDDHAKKQMEVCMARAGLIRSVNSPAGSPHPLSIVLEPEAASCYCHRNMPDLELKVGDRLLVADIGGGTTDIVVQEWMSETPDDYRVKEVTYSTGGLCGGTYVDEQFNKFLFAKIQCLPQFLRKSTAFMGEIFKRWEEIKCSFGDLVTIGESFEIQLPSKLAAEWEEFDEEHGNPPRSSYDELELTHADIKAIFDPVVEQNLALIADQISRTSNVKVIFVVGGFAGSPYLLTKIKERFLGTVEKVISPVQPGSAVCQGAVMLALNPAGITSRIARKTYGFEVSRAFKAGDPEAAEYVSWVGANKKCDVNFSAYVRKGDPLEVDHCVSKDFTPLYPGAKTMKLLLYSSNETDPKYTRGPGVDSREEASFTIDISASSHMEARPTVNVSMYFGRSAIEVKAVGKNFGNGEVQGFQLPVEFRGDWV
;
A
#
# COMPACT_ATOMS: atom_id res chain seq x y z
N MET A 1 -37.22 -2.48 -10.80
CA MET A 1 -36.12 -3.46 -10.83
C MET A 1 -35.97 -3.96 -9.41
N ALA A 2 -36.13 -5.25 -9.18
CA ALA A 2 -36.09 -5.85 -7.84
C ALA A 2 -34.70 -5.64 -7.24
N GLU A 3 -34.63 -5.02 -6.08
CA GLU A 3 -33.45 -4.99 -5.23
C GLU A 3 -33.13 -6.43 -4.84
N VAL A 4 -32.10 -7.01 -5.49
CA VAL A 4 -31.46 -8.22 -4.95
C VAL A 4 -30.54 -7.75 -3.81
N SER A 5 -31.14 -7.44 -2.68
CA SER A 5 -30.43 -7.26 -1.42
C SER A 5 -30.09 -8.64 -0.82
N GLY A 6 -29.29 -9.42 -1.53
CA GLY A 6 -28.71 -10.63 -0.97
C GLY A 6 -27.71 -10.25 0.12
N GLU A 7 -27.90 -10.75 1.33
CA GLU A 7 -26.93 -10.61 2.41
C GLU A 7 -25.57 -11.22 1.97
N ALA A 8 -24.45 -10.53 2.24
CA ALA A 8 -23.13 -11.08 1.93
C ALA A 8 -22.93 -12.38 2.72
N LYS A 9 -22.68 -13.48 2.02
CA LYS A 9 -22.44 -14.81 2.61
C LYS A 9 -20.98 -15.09 2.88
N ILE A 10 -20.11 -14.52 2.06
CA ILE A 10 -18.66 -14.77 2.09
C ILE A 10 -17.94 -13.44 2.25
N VAL A 11 -16.93 -13.42 3.10
CA VAL A 11 -15.95 -12.34 3.21
C VAL A 11 -14.66 -12.81 2.57
N VAL A 12 -14.10 -11.99 1.68
CA VAL A 12 -12.81 -12.21 1.04
C VAL A 12 -11.86 -11.11 1.47
N GLY A 13 -10.75 -11.49 2.10
CA GLY A 13 -9.63 -10.62 2.42
C GLY A 13 -8.56 -10.74 1.33
N LEU A 14 -8.41 -9.71 0.51
CA LEU A 14 -7.43 -9.63 -0.56
C LEU A 14 -6.23 -8.82 -0.09
N ASP A 15 -5.09 -9.47 0.02
CA ASP A 15 -3.80 -8.82 0.19
C ASP A 15 -3.20 -8.55 -1.19
N PHE A 16 -3.37 -7.32 -1.66
CA PHE A 16 -2.77 -6.83 -2.89
C PHE A 16 -1.38 -6.27 -2.60
N GLY A 17 -0.35 -7.11 -2.61
CA GLY A 17 1.03 -6.74 -2.29
C GLY A 17 1.82 -6.19 -3.49
N THR A 18 2.96 -5.56 -3.22
CA THR A 18 3.86 -5.01 -4.26
C THR A 18 4.45 -6.11 -5.15
N THR A 19 4.85 -7.24 -4.54
CA THR A 19 5.53 -8.35 -5.22
C THR A 19 4.63 -9.57 -5.37
N PHE A 20 3.87 -9.86 -4.34
CA PHE A 20 2.97 -11.02 -4.28
C PHE A 20 1.60 -10.59 -3.75
N SER A 21 0.54 -11.12 -4.35
CA SER A 21 -0.84 -10.96 -3.91
C SER A 21 -1.47 -12.30 -3.58
N GLY A 22 -2.34 -12.30 -2.59
CA GLY A 22 -3.04 -13.50 -2.14
C GLY A 22 -4.33 -13.18 -1.43
N TYR A 23 -5.11 -14.19 -1.11
CA TYR A 23 -6.37 -14.00 -0.43
C TYR A 23 -6.67 -15.11 0.58
N ALA A 24 -7.49 -14.73 1.54
CA ALA A 24 -8.18 -15.64 2.43
C ALA A 24 -9.68 -15.34 2.38
N PHE A 25 -10.50 -16.26 2.84
CA PHE A 25 -11.94 -16.09 2.87
C PHE A 25 -12.57 -16.88 4.00
N ALA A 26 -13.76 -16.45 4.42
CA ALA A 26 -14.60 -17.17 5.36
C ALA A 26 -16.06 -17.07 4.96
N HIS A 27 -16.86 -18.10 5.24
CA HIS A 27 -18.30 -18.02 5.18
C HIS A 27 -18.81 -17.36 6.47
N LYS A 28 -19.71 -16.38 6.38
CA LYS A 28 -20.21 -15.63 7.56
C LYS A 28 -20.89 -16.52 8.62
N SER A 29 -21.47 -17.66 8.22
CA SER A 29 -22.01 -18.63 9.18
C SER A 29 -20.93 -19.39 9.95
N LYS A 30 -19.68 -19.33 9.51
CA LYS A 30 -18.53 -20.01 10.11
C LYS A 30 -17.32 -19.05 10.22
N PRO A 31 -17.45 -17.98 10.98
CA PRO A 31 -16.45 -16.90 10.99
C PRO A 31 -15.10 -17.31 11.58
N LYS A 32 -15.05 -18.45 12.28
CA LYS A 32 -13.79 -18.99 12.82
C LYS A 32 -13.02 -19.85 11.79
N GLU A 33 -13.67 -20.32 10.71
CA GLU A 33 -13.04 -21.12 9.65
C GLU A 33 -12.52 -20.20 8.54
N ILE A 34 -11.33 -19.64 8.71
CA ILE A 34 -10.68 -18.80 7.69
C ILE A 34 -9.74 -19.66 6.86
N LEU A 35 -9.94 -19.64 5.56
CA LEU A 35 -9.22 -20.48 4.61
C LEU A 35 -8.35 -19.60 3.71
N THR A 36 -7.11 -20.02 3.48
CA THR A 36 -6.17 -19.37 2.58
C THR A 36 -6.00 -20.22 1.32
N PHE A 37 -5.83 -19.58 0.18
CA PHE A 37 -5.65 -20.26 -1.10
C PHE A 37 -4.17 -20.52 -1.38
N TYR A 38 -3.83 -21.72 -1.86
CA TYR A 38 -2.46 -22.16 -2.17
C TYR A 38 -2.28 -22.69 -3.60
N ASP A 39 -3.37 -23.04 -4.29
CA ASP A 39 -3.30 -23.75 -5.59
C ASP A 39 -3.15 -22.78 -6.77
N TRP A 40 -2.14 -21.92 -6.69
CA TRP A 40 -1.83 -20.97 -7.75
C TRP A 40 -1.29 -21.66 -9.00
N PRO A 41 -1.64 -21.20 -10.22
CA PRO A 41 -1.10 -21.77 -11.45
C PRO A 41 0.42 -21.57 -11.55
N ARG A 42 1.16 -22.64 -11.89
CA ARG A 42 2.63 -22.61 -12.14
C ARG A 42 3.45 -21.91 -11.04
N PRO A 43 3.27 -22.23 -9.77
CA PRO A 43 4.05 -21.62 -8.71
C PRO A 43 5.51 -22.11 -8.77
N MET A 44 6.47 -21.26 -8.39
CA MET A 44 7.87 -21.67 -8.22
C MET A 44 8.04 -22.63 -7.03
N LYS A 45 7.28 -22.40 -5.98
CA LYS A 45 7.14 -23.23 -4.76
C LYS A 45 5.73 -23.07 -4.21
N PRO A 46 5.21 -24.03 -3.42
CA PRO A 46 3.93 -23.84 -2.73
C PRO A 46 3.97 -22.60 -1.86
N TYR A 47 3.11 -21.64 -2.14
CA TYR A 47 3.02 -20.39 -1.40
C TYR A 47 1.59 -19.85 -1.41
N CYS A 48 1.22 -19.14 -0.34
CA CYS A 48 -0.12 -18.58 -0.18
C CYS A 48 -0.44 -17.40 -1.12
N LYS A 49 0.51 -16.97 -1.93
CA LYS A 49 0.38 -15.82 -2.84
C LYS A 49 0.91 -16.14 -4.22
N THR A 50 0.43 -15.42 -5.22
CA THR A 50 0.97 -15.40 -6.59
C THR A 50 1.70 -14.09 -6.85
N LEU A 51 2.49 -14.02 -7.93
CA LEU A 51 3.18 -12.79 -8.31
C LEU A 51 2.19 -11.65 -8.60
N THR A 52 2.49 -10.44 -8.13
CA THR A 52 1.82 -9.22 -8.58
C THR A 52 2.47 -8.77 -9.90
N ALA A 53 2.14 -9.52 -10.94
CA ALA A 53 2.68 -9.36 -12.29
C ALA A 53 1.56 -9.50 -13.32
N ILE A 54 1.66 -8.72 -14.40
CA ILE A 54 0.72 -8.77 -15.52
C ILE A 54 1.50 -8.69 -16.83
N TYR A 55 1.08 -9.49 -17.82
CA TYR A 55 1.67 -9.52 -19.15
C TYR A 55 0.60 -9.25 -20.19
N TYR A 56 0.76 -8.16 -20.92
CA TYR A 56 -0.11 -7.75 -22.01
C TYR A 56 0.40 -8.28 -23.35
N GLU A 57 -0.51 -8.55 -24.27
CA GLU A 57 -0.17 -8.81 -25.67
C GLU A 57 0.58 -7.61 -26.27
N ALA A 58 1.36 -7.84 -27.32
CA ALA A 58 1.97 -6.77 -28.08
C ALA A 58 0.89 -5.87 -28.70
N GLY A 59 1.10 -4.56 -28.67
CA GLY A 59 0.16 -3.60 -29.25
C GLY A 59 0.12 -2.28 -28.47
N ASP A 60 -0.83 -1.43 -28.84
CA ASP A 60 -1.08 -0.16 -28.19
C ASP A 60 -1.68 -0.37 -26.79
N ALA A 61 -1.21 0.41 -25.81
CA ALA A 61 -1.67 0.35 -24.43
C ALA A 61 -3.19 0.52 -24.26
N THR A 62 -3.86 1.26 -25.16
CA THR A 62 -5.31 1.50 -25.12
C THR A 62 -6.12 0.29 -25.57
N THR A 63 -5.52 -0.62 -26.35
CA THR A 63 -6.13 -1.83 -26.90
C THR A 63 -5.49 -3.11 -26.39
N ALA A 64 -4.42 -2.98 -25.59
CA ALA A 64 -3.67 -4.11 -25.06
C ALA A 64 -4.55 -5.02 -24.21
N LYS A 65 -4.56 -6.32 -24.57
CA LYS A 65 -5.26 -7.36 -23.83
C LYS A 65 -4.32 -8.03 -22.86
N VAL A 66 -4.82 -8.37 -21.68
CA VAL A 66 -4.07 -9.19 -20.73
C VAL A 66 -3.88 -10.58 -21.32
N LYS A 67 -2.63 -10.98 -21.56
CA LYS A 67 -2.26 -12.31 -22.01
C LYS A 67 -2.19 -13.29 -20.85
N SER A 68 -1.57 -12.88 -19.75
CA SER A 68 -1.47 -13.66 -18.51
C SER A 68 -1.14 -12.78 -17.33
N TRP A 69 -1.33 -13.31 -16.11
CA TRP A 69 -1.08 -12.62 -14.84
C TRP A 69 -0.53 -13.62 -13.81
N GLY A 70 0.00 -13.10 -12.70
CA GLY A 70 0.61 -13.94 -11.66
C GLY A 70 1.89 -14.64 -12.15
N PHE A 71 2.16 -15.85 -11.66
CA PHE A 71 3.29 -16.68 -12.11
C PHE A 71 3.24 -16.99 -13.62
N PRO A 72 2.08 -17.27 -14.23
CA PRO A 72 1.98 -17.43 -15.68
C PRO A 72 2.52 -16.24 -16.47
N ALA A 73 2.36 -14.99 -15.99
CA ALA A 73 2.87 -13.81 -16.68
C ALA A 73 4.39 -13.84 -16.84
N LEU A 74 5.12 -14.19 -15.77
CA LEU A 74 6.57 -14.34 -15.83
C LEU A 74 6.99 -15.48 -16.78
N HIS A 75 6.29 -16.61 -16.70
CA HIS A 75 6.58 -17.76 -17.57
C HIS A 75 6.38 -17.42 -19.04
N ASP A 76 5.24 -16.81 -19.39
CA ASP A 76 4.90 -16.52 -20.78
C ASP A 76 5.81 -15.42 -21.36
N TYR A 77 6.12 -14.39 -20.58
CA TYR A 77 7.10 -13.36 -20.94
C TYR A 77 8.49 -13.96 -21.19
N THR A 78 8.99 -14.82 -20.29
CA THR A 78 10.28 -15.50 -20.46
C THR A 78 10.29 -16.40 -21.69
N LYS A 79 9.18 -17.11 -21.95
CA LYS A 79 9.02 -17.95 -23.14
C LYS A 79 9.10 -17.11 -24.43
N ASP A 80 8.41 -15.96 -24.47
CA ASP A 80 8.42 -15.10 -25.65
C ASP A 80 9.82 -14.49 -25.90
N ILE A 81 10.52 -14.04 -24.85
CA ILE A 81 11.92 -13.58 -24.95
C ILE A 81 12.82 -14.69 -25.52
N ASN A 82 12.75 -15.89 -24.94
CA ASN A 82 13.57 -17.02 -25.38
C ASN A 82 13.27 -17.40 -26.84
N ASN A 83 12.02 -17.33 -27.27
CA ASN A 83 11.64 -17.56 -28.65
C ASN A 83 12.27 -16.55 -29.61
N ILE A 84 12.20 -15.26 -29.28
CA ILE A 84 12.83 -14.20 -30.08
C ILE A 84 14.33 -14.37 -30.19
N GLN A 85 15.01 -14.76 -29.11
CA GLN A 85 16.45 -15.01 -29.15
C GLN A 85 16.80 -16.19 -30.07
N LYS A 86 16.01 -17.27 -30.03
CA LYS A 86 16.16 -18.40 -30.96
C LYS A 86 15.96 -17.97 -32.41
N LEU A 87 14.99 -17.09 -32.68
CA LEU A 87 14.76 -16.58 -34.04
C LEU A 87 15.91 -15.64 -34.49
N ARG A 88 16.40 -14.78 -33.62
CA ARG A 88 17.61 -13.95 -33.88
C ARG A 88 18.83 -14.80 -34.21
N ALA A 89 19.07 -15.86 -33.43
CA ALA A 89 20.18 -16.79 -33.69
C ALA A 89 20.06 -17.51 -35.03
N LYS A 90 18.84 -17.62 -35.58
CA LYS A 90 18.57 -18.16 -36.91
C LYS A 90 18.52 -17.09 -38.01
N SER A 91 18.92 -15.85 -37.70
CA SER A 91 18.93 -14.70 -38.62
C SER A 91 17.55 -14.40 -39.24
N VAL A 92 16.45 -14.66 -38.51
CA VAL A 92 15.09 -14.30 -38.94
C VAL A 92 14.95 -12.77 -38.89
N VAL A 93 14.52 -12.16 -39.99
CA VAL A 93 14.43 -10.70 -40.14
C VAL A 93 13.17 -10.15 -39.46
N ASP A 94 12.04 -10.80 -39.66
CA ASP A 94 10.76 -10.39 -39.07
C ASP A 94 10.54 -11.09 -37.73
N LEU A 95 10.94 -10.39 -36.66
CA LEU A 95 10.76 -10.88 -35.30
C LEU A 95 9.39 -10.48 -34.77
N PRO A 96 8.69 -11.38 -34.07
CA PRO A 96 7.45 -11.02 -33.41
C PRO A 96 7.68 -9.95 -32.33
N GLU A 97 6.73 -9.05 -32.18
CA GLU A 97 6.77 -8.07 -31.10
C GLU A 97 6.58 -8.73 -29.73
N ILE A 98 7.32 -8.27 -28.74
CA ILE A 98 7.15 -8.68 -27.36
C ILE A 98 6.07 -7.82 -26.71
N GLY A 99 5.17 -8.48 -25.99
CA GLY A 99 4.19 -7.80 -25.14
C GLY A 99 4.80 -7.03 -23.98
N THR A 100 3.97 -6.35 -23.24
CA THR A 100 4.41 -5.53 -22.09
C THR A 100 4.27 -6.31 -20.78
N TYR A 101 5.39 -6.60 -20.11
CA TYR A 101 5.42 -7.24 -18.79
C TYR A 101 5.61 -6.19 -17.70
N LEU A 102 4.67 -6.12 -16.75
CA LEU A 102 4.66 -5.12 -15.68
C LEU A 102 4.66 -5.79 -14.30
N VAL A 103 5.48 -5.26 -13.41
CA VAL A 103 5.61 -5.63 -12.00
C VAL A 103 5.75 -4.39 -11.12
N ARG A 104 5.58 -4.54 -9.81
CA ARG A 104 5.74 -3.47 -8.81
C ARG A 104 4.84 -2.25 -9.05
N PHE A 105 3.82 -2.35 -9.85
CA PHE A 105 2.92 -1.24 -10.21
C PHE A 105 2.11 -0.70 -9.01
N LYS A 106 1.97 -1.46 -7.92
CA LYS A 106 1.38 -0.96 -6.66
C LYS A 106 2.16 0.24 -6.10
N LEU A 107 3.49 0.29 -6.28
CA LEU A 107 4.33 1.38 -5.76
C LEU A 107 3.99 2.74 -6.35
N HIS A 108 3.36 2.79 -7.52
CA HIS A 108 2.90 4.05 -8.11
C HIS A 108 1.73 4.70 -7.35
N LEU A 109 1.05 3.98 -6.44
CA LEU A 109 0.05 4.55 -5.56
C LEU A 109 0.63 5.13 -4.27
N ALA A 110 1.90 4.83 -3.94
CA ALA A 110 2.56 5.41 -2.79
C ALA A 110 2.72 6.93 -2.97
N SER A 111 2.51 7.68 -1.89
CA SER A 111 2.71 9.14 -1.91
C SER A 111 4.19 9.48 -2.10
N LYS A 112 4.49 10.67 -2.66
CA LYS A 112 5.86 11.19 -2.77
C LYS A 112 6.54 11.32 -1.40
N ASP A 113 5.77 11.48 -0.34
CA ASP A 113 6.24 11.57 1.04
C ASP A 113 6.85 10.24 1.55
N ALA A 114 6.55 9.10 0.89
CA ALA A 114 7.10 7.79 1.24
C ALA A 114 8.53 7.55 0.73
N GLY A 115 9.12 8.50 0.00
CA GLY A 115 10.42 8.40 -0.63
C GLY A 115 10.38 8.13 -2.14
N GLU A 116 11.54 8.12 -2.80
CA GLU A 116 11.62 7.79 -4.22
C GLU A 116 11.28 6.31 -4.45
N SER A 117 10.23 6.07 -5.22
CA SER A 117 9.81 4.72 -5.60
C SER A 117 10.78 4.14 -6.63
N SER A 118 11.22 2.91 -6.40
CA SER A 118 11.98 2.12 -7.37
C SER A 118 11.14 1.55 -8.52
N ALA A 119 9.85 1.88 -8.57
CA ALA A 119 8.98 1.43 -9.65
C ALA A 119 9.44 2.03 -10.98
N ALA A 120 9.71 1.17 -11.96
CA ALA A 120 9.97 1.61 -13.32
C ALA A 120 8.77 2.41 -13.85
N LYS A 121 9.03 3.50 -14.60
CA LYS A 121 7.95 4.27 -15.24
C LYS A 121 7.10 3.33 -16.10
N LEU A 122 5.78 3.50 -16.02
CA LEU A 122 4.89 2.77 -16.91
C LEU A 122 5.17 3.13 -18.38
N PRO A 123 5.11 2.16 -19.29
CA PRO A 123 5.22 2.44 -20.72
C PRO A 123 4.16 3.45 -21.18
N LYS A 124 4.48 4.20 -22.24
CA LYS A 124 3.58 5.22 -22.80
C LYS A 124 2.18 4.63 -23.08
N GLY A 125 1.17 5.33 -22.60
CA GLY A 125 -0.24 4.97 -22.78
C GLY A 125 -0.83 4.12 -21.65
N PHE A 126 -0.03 3.44 -20.83
CA PHE A 126 -0.52 2.74 -19.64
C PHE A 126 -0.73 3.71 -18.47
N THR A 127 -1.86 3.56 -17.78
CA THR A 127 -2.12 4.27 -16.53
C THR A 127 -2.07 3.31 -15.33
N VAL A 128 -1.64 3.83 -14.19
CA VAL A 128 -1.58 3.04 -12.93
C VAL A 128 -2.92 2.40 -12.61
N THR A 129 -4.00 3.19 -12.70
CA THR A 129 -5.35 2.72 -12.39
C THR A 129 -5.81 1.61 -13.34
N GLN A 130 -5.45 1.68 -14.63
CA GLN A 130 -5.76 0.62 -15.60
C GLN A 130 -5.03 -0.67 -15.24
N VAL A 131 -3.71 -0.62 -15.06
CA VAL A 131 -2.88 -1.80 -14.79
C VAL A 131 -3.33 -2.51 -13.51
N ILE A 132 -3.59 -1.74 -12.45
CA ILE A 132 -4.06 -2.30 -11.18
C ILE A 132 -5.47 -2.89 -11.36
N ALA A 133 -6.39 -2.19 -12.04
CA ALA A 133 -7.74 -2.70 -12.25
C ALA A 133 -7.76 -3.98 -13.10
N ASP A 134 -6.89 -4.08 -14.11
CA ASP A 134 -6.78 -5.28 -14.95
C ASP A 134 -6.25 -6.46 -14.13
N TYR A 135 -5.20 -6.25 -13.32
CA TYR A 135 -4.70 -7.29 -12.42
C TYR A 135 -5.76 -7.74 -11.40
N LEU A 136 -6.48 -6.77 -10.77
CA LEU A 136 -7.55 -7.06 -9.82
C LEU A 136 -8.73 -7.80 -10.46
N ARG A 137 -9.04 -7.51 -11.72
CA ARG A 137 -10.07 -8.22 -12.49
C ARG A 137 -9.70 -9.69 -12.67
N GLU A 138 -8.47 -9.96 -13.03
CA GLU A 138 -7.98 -11.32 -13.25
C GLU A 138 -7.93 -12.15 -11.95
N ILE A 139 -7.33 -11.59 -10.89
CA ILE A 139 -7.30 -12.29 -9.60
C ILE A 139 -8.71 -12.45 -9.03
N GLY A 140 -9.58 -11.44 -9.16
CA GLY A 140 -10.97 -11.50 -8.72
C GLY A 140 -11.79 -12.56 -9.47
N ALA A 141 -11.59 -12.69 -10.79
CA ALA A 141 -12.21 -13.76 -11.57
C ALA A 141 -11.73 -15.15 -11.11
N SER A 142 -10.44 -15.28 -10.79
CA SER A 142 -9.88 -16.53 -10.24
C SER A 142 -10.48 -16.87 -8.87
N ILE A 143 -10.57 -15.86 -7.98
CA ILE A 143 -11.21 -16.02 -6.66
C ILE A 143 -12.66 -16.48 -6.81
N MET A 144 -13.44 -15.81 -7.65
CA MET A 144 -14.86 -16.19 -7.87
C MET A 144 -15.02 -17.60 -8.41
N ARG A 145 -14.12 -18.03 -9.31
CA ARG A 145 -14.12 -19.40 -9.84
C ARG A 145 -13.86 -20.40 -8.71
N HIS A 146 -12.85 -20.16 -7.88
CA HIS A 146 -12.55 -21.02 -6.72
C HIS A 146 -13.71 -21.06 -5.72
N LEU A 147 -14.30 -19.91 -5.37
CA LEU A 147 -15.43 -19.85 -4.45
C LEU A 147 -16.66 -20.60 -4.96
N ARG A 148 -16.93 -20.52 -6.28
CA ARG A 148 -18.01 -21.33 -6.91
C ARG A 148 -17.74 -22.80 -6.77
N THR A 149 -16.56 -23.27 -7.14
CA THR A 149 -16.19 -24.69 -6.98
C THR A 149 -16.31 -25.17 -5.53
N LYS A 150 -16.00 -24.30 -4.57
CA LYS A 150 -15.98 -24.68 -3.14
C LYS A 150 -17.36 -24.65 -2.49
N PHE A 151 -18.22 -23.70 -2.86
CA PHE A 151 -19.50 -23.49 -2.16
C PHE A 151 -20.72 -23.79 -3.03
N SER A 152 -20.87 -23.13 -4.17
CA SER A 152 -21.99 -23.31 -5.10
C SER A 152 -21.73 -22.57 -6.41
N ASP A 153 -22.13 -23.17 -7.54
CA ASP A 153 -22.05 -22.56 -8.89
C ASP A 153 -22.92 -21.29 -9.02
N ASP A 154 -23.98 -21.17 -8.21
CA ASP A 154 -24.88 -20.01 -8.18
C ASP A 154 -24.28 -18.78 -7.47
N LEU A 155 -23.05 -18.90 -6.96
CA LEU A 155 -22.40 -17.81 -6.24
C LEU A 155 -22.05 -16.66 -7.20
N THR A 156 -22.54 -15.47 -6.87
CA THR A 156 -22.30 -14.23 -7.61
C THR A 156 -21.57 -13.20 -6.77
N MET A 157 -21.14 -12.11 -7.40
CA MET A 157 -20.53 -10.97 -6.69
C MET A 157 -21.42 -10.41 -5.57
N ALA A 158 -22.76 -10.53 -5.71
CA ALA A 158 -23.71 -10.09 -4.68
C ALA A 158 -23.62 -10.87 -3.35
N HIS A 159 -23.00 -12.03 -3.36
CA HIS A 159 -22.81 -12.84 -2.16
C HIS A 159 -21.45 -12.60 -1.47
N VAL A 160 -20.59 -11.76 -2.05
CA VAL A 160 -19.22 -11.54 -1.59
C VAL A 160 -19.05 -10.12 -1.05
N GLN A 161 -18.56 -10.01 0.17
CA GLN A 161 -18.03 -8.77 0.72
C GLN A 161 -16.52 -8.77 0.56
N TRP A 162 -16.00 -7.75 -0.12
CA TRP A 162 -14.57 -7.57 -0.34
C TRP A 162 -13.93 -6.76 0.79
N CYS A 163 -12.78 -7.22 1.24
CA CYS A 163 -11.87 -6.50 2.10
C CYS A 163 -10.51 -6.46 1.42
N VAL A 164 -9.95 -5.27 1.20
CA VAL A 164 -8.62 -5.10 0.64
C VAL A 164 -7.68 -4.49 1.67
N THR A 165 -6.45 -4.97 1.71
CA THR A 165 -5.43 -4.41 2.59
C THR A 165 -4.60 -3.36 1.86
N VAL A 166 -4.20 -2.33 2.60
CA VAL A 166 -3.37 -1.24 2.11
C VAL A 166 -2.26 -0.92 3.13
N PRO A 167 -1.09 -0.47 2.66
CA PRO A 167 -0.03 -0.02 3.55
C PRO A 167 -0.51 1.10 4.47
N SER A 168 -0.01 1.12 5.69
CA SER A 168 -0.34 2.17 6.65
C SER A 168 0.20 3.54 6.25
N ILE A 169 1.29 3.58 5.47
CA ILE A 169 1.88 4.82 4.96
C ILE A 169 1.10 5.49 3.83
N TRP A 170 0.08 4.80 3.26
CA TRP A 170 -0.73 5.40 2.20
C TRP A 170 -1.59 6.55 2.72
N ASP A 171 -1.62 7.63 1.97
CA ASP A 171 -2.55 8.74 2.18
C ASP A 171 -3.99 8.38 1.75
N ASP A 172 -4.92 9.26 2.05
CA ASP A 172 -6.33 9.01 1.73
C ASP A 172 -6.60 9.03 0.23
N HIS A 173 -5.75 9.72 -0.56
CA HIS A 173 -5.81 9.67 -2.02
C HIS A 173 -5.47 8.26 -2.55
N ALA A 174 -4.38 7.66 -2.09
CA ALA A 174 -3.98 6.30 -2.49
C ALA A 174 -5.05 5.26 -2.13
N LYS A 175 -5.66 5.39 -0.94
CA LYS A 175 -6.79 4.54 -0.51
C LYS A 175 -8.00 4.71 -1.42
N LYS A 176 -8.34 5.94 -1.81
CA LYS A 176 -9.44 6.22 -2.74
C LYS A 176 -9.15 5.69 -4.14
N GLN A 177 -7.91 5.81 -4.62
CA GLN A 177 -7.49 5.21 -5.89
C GLN A 177 -7.62 3.69 -5.87
N MET A 178 -7.33 3.04 -4.74
CA MET A 178 -7.55 1.59 -4.60
C MET A 178 -9.03 1.21 -4.73
N GLU A 179 -9.93 1.98 -4.12
CA GLU A 179 -11.38 1.81 -4.29
C GLU A 179 -11.80 1.97 -5.76
N VAL A 180 -11.28 2.98 -6.46
CA VAL A 180 -11.51 3.19 -7.90
C VAL A 180 -11.01 2.00 -8.71
N CYS A 181 -9.83 1.45 -8.39
CA CYS A 181 -9.30 0.26 -9.06
C CYS A 181 -10.21 -0.97 -8.84
N MET A 182 -10.69 -1.19 -7.62
CA MET A 182 -11.62 -2.28 -7.29
C MET A 182 -12.94 -2.15 -8.07
N ALA A 183 -13.47 -0.93 -8.18
CA ALA A 183 -14.68 -0.63 -8.95
C ALA A 183 -14.46 -0.86 -10.47
N ARG A 184 -13.34 -0.39 -11.03
CA ARG A 184 -12.98 -0.60 -12.43
C ARG A 184 -12.72 -2.09 -12.75
N ALA A 185 -12.23 -2.83 -11.80
CA ALA A 185 -12.08 -4.28 -11.90
C ALA A 185 -13.44 -5.02 -11.93
N GLY A 186 -14.54 -4.36 -11.54
CA GLY A 186 -15.88 -4.95 -11.42
C GLY A 186 -16.04 -5.80 -10.14
N LEU A 187 -15.20 -5.61 -9.14
CA LEU A 187 -15.28 -6.33 -7.87
C LEU A 187 -16.29 -5.69 -6.93
N ILE A 188 -16.41 -4.38 -6.95
CA ILE A 188 -17.42 -3.61 -6.22
C ILE A 188 -18.26 -2.78 -7.17
N ARG A 189 -19.48 -2.41 -6.76
CA ARG A 189 -20.34 -1.51 -7.54
C ARG A 189 -19.80 -0.09 -7.56
N SER A 190 -20.01 0.58 -8.68
CA SER A 190 -19.83 2.02 -8.82
C SER A 190 -21.01 2.62 -9.56
N VAL A 191 -21.11 3.96 -9.57
CA VAL A 191 -22.15 4.68 -10.32
C VAL A 191 -22.15 4.27 -11.79
N ASN A 192 -20.99 3.96 -12.36
CA ASN A 192 -20.81 3.60 -13.77
C ASN A 192 -20.76 2.07 -14.02
N SER A 193 -20.80 1.23 -13.00
CA SER A 193 -20.76 -0.23 -13.13
C SER A 193 -21.55 -0.91 -12.02
N PRO A 194 -22.79 -1.37 -12.32
CA PRO A 194 -23.62 -2.06 -11.34
C PRO A 194 -23.23 -3.53 -11.13
N ALA A 195 -22.30 -4.07 -11.92
CA ALA A 195 -22.01 -5.51 -11.97
C ALA A 195 -21.23 -6.08 -10.76
N GLY A 196 -20.60 -5.24 -9.96
CA GLY A 196 -19.80 -5.66 -8.79
C GLY A 196 -20.64 -6.01 -7.56
N SER A 197 -19.94 -6.31 -6.46
CA SER A 197 -20.55 -6.52 -5.16
C SER A 197 -21.34 -5.28 -4.70
N PRO A 198 -22.57 -5.43 -4.22
CA PRO A 198 -23.36 -4.33 -3.66
C PRO A 198 -22.91 -3.93 -2.25
N HIS A 199 -22.07 -4.76 -1.62
CA HIS A 199 -21.60 -4.52 -0.26
C HIS A 199 -20.45 -3.51 -0.28
N PRO A 200 -20.37 -2.64 0.73
CA PRO A 200 -19.28 -1.66 0.82
C PRO A 200 -17.93 -2.36 0.91
N LEU A 201 -16.93 -1.80 0.24
CA LEU A 201 -15.55 -2.24 0.35
C LEU A 201 -15.04 -1.96 1.76
N SER A 202 -14.49 -2.98 2.41
CA SER A 202 -13.71 -2.81 3.63
C SER A 202 -12.25 -2.55 3.24
N ILE A 203 -11.69 -1.44 3.69
CA ILE A 203 -10.25 -1.16 3.55
C ILE A 203 -9.63 -1.30 4.95
N VAL A 204 -8.59 -2.12 5.06
CA VAL A 204 -7.90 -2.42 6.33
C VAL A 204 -6.42 -2.17 6.15
N LEU A 205 -5.76 -1.65 7.18
CA LEU A 205 -4.31 -1.45 7.14
C LEU A 205 -3.58 -2.80 7.29
N GLU A 206 -2.54 -3.01 6.48
CA GLU A 206 -1.73 -4.25 6.50
C GLU A 206 -1.25 -4.62 7.91
N PRO A 207 -0.64 -3.72 8.71
CA PRO A 207 -0.20 -4.07 10.06
C PRO A 207 -1.35 -4.31 11.04
N GLU A 208 -2.54 -3.71 10.87
CA GLU A 208 -3.72 -4.00 11.68
C GLU A 208 -4.22 -5.42 11.43
N ALA A 209 -4.30 -5.81 10.15
CA ALA A 209 -4.67 -7.16 9.77
C ALA A 209 -3.66 -8.19 10.32
N ALA A 210 -2.36 -7.91 10.16
CA ALA A 210 -1.32 -8.76 10.70
C ALA A 210 -1.38 -8.91 12.22
N SER A 211 -1.66 -7.83 12.95
CA SER A 211 -1.86 -7.84 14.41
C SER A 211 -3.01 -8.79 14.82
N CYS A 212 -4.15 -8.65 14.18
CA CYS A 212 -5.32 -9.49 14.45
C CYS A 212 -5.02 -10.98 14.23
N TYR A 213 -4.29 -11.29 13.13
CA TYR A 213 -3.85 -12.65 12.85
C TYR A 213 -2.89 -13.20 13.92
N CYS A 214 -1.86 -12.45 14.28
CA CYS A 214 -0.85 -12.87 15.24
C CYS A 214 -1.49 -13.15 16.59
N HIS A 215 -2.34 -12.26 17.06
CA HIS A 215 -3.04 -12.45 18.32
C HIS A 215 -3.86 -13.76 18.34
N ARG A 216 -4.65 -14.02 17.30
CA ARG A 216 -5.51 -15.21 17.24
C ARG A 216 -4.72 -16.53 17.14
N ASN A 217 -3.57 -16.51 16.49
CA ASN A 217 -2.78 -17.71 16.21
C ASN A 217 -1.61 -17.93 17.19
N MET A 218 -1.52 -17.12 18.25
CA MET A 218 -0.48 -17.23 19.28
C MET A 218 -1.11 -17.20 20.67
N PRO A 219 -1.89 -18.24 21.04
CA PRO A 219 -2.61 -18.29 22.31
C PRO A 219 -1.68 -18.30 23.55
N ASP A 220 -0.43 -18.74 23.38
CA ASP A 220 0.58 -18.73 24.46
C ASP A 220 1.12 -17.32 24.77
N LEU A 221 0.63 -16.31 24.07
CA LEU A 221 0.95 -14.92 24.33
C LEU A 221 -0.06 -14.37 25.37
N GLU A 222 0.29 -14.50 26.64
CA GLU A 222 -0.52 -13.97 27.72
C GLU A 222 -0.49 -12.43 27.72
N LEU A 223 -1.43 -11.83 26.96
CA LEU A 223 -1.62 -10.38 26.92
C LEU A 223 -2.55 -9.92 28.04
N LYS A 224 -2.20 -8.81 28.66
CA LYS A 224 -2.99 -8.10 29.65
C LYS A 224 -3.42 -6.75 29.09
N VAL A 225 -4.56 -6.24 29.53
CA VAL A 225 -5.00 -4.88 29.22
C VAL A 225 -3.89 -3.90 29.56
N GLY A 226 -3.53 -3.06 28.57
CA GLY A 226 -2.41 -2.11 28.68
C GLY A 226 -1.07 -2.61 28.13
N ASP A 227 -0.93 -3.91 27.79
CA ASP A 227 0.27 -4.42 27.09
C ASP A 227 0.38 -3.79 25.71
N ARG A 228 1.59 -3.38 25.32
CA ARG A 228 1.87 -2.76 24.03
C ARG A 228 2.56 -3.73 23.09
N LEU A 229 2.08 -3.75 21.87
CA LEU A 229 2.52 -4.63 20.81
C LEU A 229 2.99 -3.76 19.65
N LEU A 230 4.19 -4.03 19.13
CA LEU A 230 4.68 -3.47 17.88
C LEU A 230 4.48 -4.51 16.79
N VAL A 231 3.82 -4.14 15.71
CA VAL A 231 3.69 -4.95 14.51
C VAL A 231 4.52 -4.33 13.41
N ALA A 232 5.51 -5.06 12.93
CA ALA A 232 6.34 -4.71 11.78
C ALA A 232 5.94 -5.61 10.62
N ASP A 233 5.14 -5.08 9.68
CA ASP A 233 4.84 -5.73 8.41
C ASP A 233 5.93 -5.37 7.41
N ILE A 234 6.86 -6.29 7.19
CA ILE A 234 8.01 -6.13 6.31
C ILE A 234 7.73 -6.90 5.03
N GLY A 235 7.13 -6.21 4.07
CA GLY A 235 6.67 -6.78 2.81
C GLY A 235 7.75 -6.84 1.73
N GLY A 236 7.30 -7.00 0.48
CA GLY A 236 8.19 -6.96 -0.68
C GLY A 236 8.65 -5.55 -1.03
N GLY A 237 7.74 -4.56 -1.00
CA GLY A 237 8.04 -3.16 -1.36
C GLY A 237 8.13 -2.23 -0.16
N THR A 238 7.22 -2.38 0.78
CA THR A 238 7.06 -1.50 1.94
C THR A 238 7.37 -2.22 3.25
N THR A 239 7.75 -1.43 4.24
CA THR A 239 7.71 -1.78 5.65
C THR A 239 6.70 -0.88 6.31
N ASP A 240 5.76 -1.44 7.05
CA ASP A 240 4.71 -0.74 7.75
C ASP A 240 4.73 -1.12 9.23
N ILE A 241 4.77 -0.12 10.13
CA ILE A 241 4.91 -0.36 11.56
C ILE A 241 3.82 0.38 12.32
N VAL A 242 3.18 -0.33 13.23
CA VAL A 242 2.20 0.21 14.17
C VAL A 242 2.48 -0.27 15.59
N VAL A 243 2.26 0.59 16.57
CA VAL A 243 2.24 0.21 17.98
C VAL A 243 0.82 0.30 18.48
N GLN A 244 0.36 -0.81 19.06
CA GLN A 244 -0.99 -0.96 19.56
C GLN A 244 -0.98 -1.35 21.04
N GLU A 245 -1.96 -0.89 21.78
CA GLU A 245 -2.21 -1.28 23.16
C GLU A 245 -3.39 -2.24 23.21
N TRP A 246 -3.20 -3.36 23.90
CA TRP A 246 -4.23 -4.37 24.10
C TRP A 246 -5.31 -3.87 25.04
N MET A 247 -6.58 -3.99 24.63
CA MET A 247 -7.73 -3.41 25.34
C MET A 247 -8.72 -4.46 25.87
N SER A 248 -8.52 -5.76 25.57
CA SER A 248 -9.47 -6.79 25.94
C SER A 248 -9.05 -7.58 27.17
N GLU A 249 -10.02 -7.96 27.99
CA GLU A 249 -9.82 -8.85 29.15
C GLU A 249 -9.86 -10.34 28.73
N THR A 250 -10.40 -10.64 27.56
CA THR A 250 -10.56 -12.01 27.06
C THR A 250 -9.77 -12.22 25.76
N PRO A 251 -9.06 -13.35 25.62
CA PRO A 251 -8.29 -13.65 24.41
C PRO A 251 -9.13 -13.74 23.12
N ASP A 252 -10.41 -14.11 23.24
CA ASP A 252 -11.30 -14.27 22.08
C ASP A 252 -11.84 -12.93 21.54
N ASP A 253 -11.75 -11.85 22.31
CA ASP A 253 -12.25 -10.52 21.97
C ASP A 253 -11.09 -9.60 21.56
N TYR A 254 -10.71 -9.63 20.28
CA TYR A 254 -9.65 -8.77 19.76
C TYR A 254 -10.09 -7.31 19.80
N ARG A 255 -9.46 -6.53 20.68
CA ARG A 255 -9.60 -5.08 20.76
C ARG A 255 -8.25 -4.41 21.01
N VAL A 256 -7.90 -3.50 20.15
CA VAL A 256 -6.67 -2.70 20.25
C VAL A 256 -6.93 -1.24 19.94
N LYS A 257 -6.10 -0.37 20.48
CA LYS A 257 -5.99 1.02 20.07
C LYS A 257 -4.55 1.33 19.63
N GLU A 258 -4.38 2.19 18.64
CA GLU A 258 -3.06 2.72 18.33
C GLU A 258 -2.53 3.58 19.48
N VAL A 259 -1.21 3.50 19.74
CA VAL A 259 -0.51 4.29 20.76
C VAL A 259 0.34 5.39 20.14
N THR A 260 0.91 5.09 18.98
CA THR A 260 1.71 6.03 18.18
C THR A 260 1.14 6.08 16.77
N TYR A 261 1.28 7.19 16.06
CA TYR A 261 0.94 7.17 14.64
C TYR A 261 1.86 6.18 13.89
N SER A 262 1.24 5.38 13.01
CA SER A 262 1.97 4.38 12.23
C SER A 262 3.03 5.04 11.33
N THR A 263 4.16 4.37 11.16
CA THR A 263 5.25 4.77 10.27
C THR A 263 5.63 3.63 9.35
N GLY A 264 6.42 3.94 8.36
CA GLY A 264 6.94 2.94 7.44
C GLY A 264 7.90 3.56 6.43
N GLY A 265 8.29 2.74 5.47
CA GLY A 265 9.23 3.16 4.43
C GLY A 265 9.27 2.21 3.25
N LEU A 266 9.94 2.65 2.20
CA LEU A 266 10.22 1.85 1.01
C LEU A 266 11.51 1.04 1.24
N CYS A 267 11.45 0.03 2.11
CA CYS A 267 12.58 -0.82 2.51
C CYS A 267 12.20 -2.31 2.67
N GLY A 268 11.30 -2.79 1.83
CA GLY A 268 10.95 -4.20 1.75
C GLY A 268 12.00 -5.04 1.01
N GLY A 269 11.72 -6.34 0.86
CA GLY A 269 12.66 -7.33 0.30
C GLY A 269 13.13 -7.06 -1.12
N THR A 270 12.39 -6.29 -1.93
CA THR A 270 12.81 -5.93 -3.31
C THR A 270 13.97 -4.95 -3.34
N TYR A 271 14.18 -4.20 -2.27
CA TYR A 271 15.35 -3.31 -2.15
C TYR A 271 16.64 -4.07 -1.90
N VAL A 272 16.55 -5.28 -1.31
CA VAL A 272 17.69 -6.22 -1.26
C VAL A 272 18.06 -6.68 -2.68
N ASP A 273 17.06 -6.94 -3.54
CA ASP A 273 17.30 -7.29 -4.94
C ASP A 273 17.96 -6.14 -5.72
N GLU A 274 17.64 -4.89 -5.37
CA GLU A 274 18.31 -3.72 -5.95
C GLU A 274 19.76 -3.58 -5.51
N GLN A 275 20.05 -3.85 -4.22
CA GLN A 275 21.44 -3.87 -3.76
C GLN A 275 22.22 -5.02 -4.43
N PHE A 276 21.59 -6.20 -4.61
CA PHE A 276 22.20 -7.28 -5.39
C PHE A 276 22.48 -6.87 -6.84
N ASN A 277 21.55 -6.18 -7.50
CA ASN A 277 21.78 -5.64 -8.84
C ASN A 277 22.99 -4.70 -8.88
N LYS A 278 23.09 -3.77 -7.93
CA LYS A 278 24.24 -2.85 -7.83
C LYS A 278 25.53 -3.62 -7.65
N PHE A 279 25.53 -4.62 -6.77
CA PHE A 279 26.67 -5.52 -6.57
C PHE A 279 27.04 -6.25 -7.87
N LEU A 280 26.06 -6.84 -8.54
CA LEU A 280 26.26 -7.60 -9.78
C LEU A 280 26.87 -6.70 -10.90
N PHE A 281 26.34 -5.50 -11.09
CA PHE A 281 26.89 -4.55 -12.08
C PHE A 281 28.29 -4.04 -11.72
N ALA A 282 28.58 -3.87 -10.45
CA ALA A 282 29.92 -3.49 -9.99
C ALA A 282 30.95 -4.64 -10.17
N LYS A 283 30.51 -5.87 -9.94
CA LYS A 283 31.37 -7.07 -10.04
C LYS A 283 31.63 -7.49 -11.48
N ILE A 284 30.60 -7.44 -12.34
CA ILE A 284 30.66 -7.82 -13.76
C ILE A 284 30.50 -6.55 -14.60
N GLN A 285 31.60 -5.83 -14.80
CA GLN A 285 31.56 -4.48 -15.41
C GLN A 285 31.08 -4.50 -16.88
N CYS A 286 31.26 -5.58 -17.62
CA CYS A 286 30.75 -5.76 -18.99
C CYS A 286 29.23 -6.06 -19.03
N LEU A 287 28.59 -6.36 -17.90
CA LEU A 287 27.19 -6.79 -17.84
C LEU A 287 26.21 -5.78 -18.49
N PRO A 288 26.33 -4.46 -18.33
CA PRO A 288 25.44 -3.49 -19.00
C PRO A 288 25.51 -3.60 -20.54
N GLN A 289 26.67 -3.85 -21.09
CA GLN A 289 26.87 -4.01 -22.55
C GLN A 289 26.29 -5.36 -23.02
N PHE A 290 26.54 -6.42 -22.27
CA PHE A 290 25.99 -7.75 -22.53
C PHE A 290 24.47 -7.75 -22.55
N LEU A 291 23.81 -7.09 -21.58
CA LEU A 291 22.35 -7.02 -21.47
C LEU A 291 21.68 -6.29 -22.62
N ARG A 292 22.37 -5.35 -23.27
CA ARG A 292 21.86 -4.71 -24.51
C ARG A 292 21.74 -5.72 -25.65
N LYS A 293 22.58 -6.73 -25.66
CA LYS A 293 22.59 -7.79 -26.68
C LYS A 293 21.72 -8.99 -26.29
N SER A 294 21.56 -9.26 -24.98
CA SER A 294 21.00 -10.54 -24.50
C SER A 294 20.37 -10.41 -23.09
N THR A 295 19.06 -10.16 -23.04
CA THR A 295 18.33 -9.92 -21.78
C THR A 295 17.83 -11.20 -21.07
N ALA A 296 17.78 -12.36 -21.75
CA ALA A 296 17.14 -13.58 -21.23
C ALA A 296 17.87 -14.22 -20.04
N PHE A 297 19.15 -13.95 -19.87
CA PHE A 297 19.98 -14.62 -18.88
C PHE A 297 19.74 -14.14 -17.43
N MET A 298 19.19 -12.95 -17.25
CA MET A 298 18.94 -12.43 -15.91
C MET A 298 17.95 -13.27 -15.11
N GLY A 299 17.02 -13.97 -15.79
CA GLY A 299 16.04 -14.81 -15.11
C GLY A 299 16.64 -15.96 -14.31
N GLU A 300 17.70 -16.62 -14.80
CA GLU A 300 18.38 -17.72 -14.10
C GLU A 300 19.21 -17.20 -12.92
N ILE A 301 19.92 -16.09 -13.13
CA ILE A 301 20.68 -15.42 -12.07
C ILE A 301 19.75 -15.00 -10.92
N PHE A 302 18.62 -14.37 -11.25
CA PHE A 302 17.65 -13.93 -10.23
C PHE A 302 16.93 -15.09 -9.55
N LYS A 303 16.68 -16.19 -10.26
CA LYS A 303 16.12 -17.39 -9.62
C LYS A 303 17.06 -17.93 -8.55
N ARG A 304 18.37 -18.07 -8.88
CA ARG A 304 19.36 -18.54 -7.92
C ARG A 304 19.55 -17.53 -6.77
N TRP A 305 19.58 -16.24 -7.10
CA TRP A 305 19.62 -15.20 -6.08
C TRP A 305 18.45 -15.28 -5.10
N GLU A 306 17.22 -15.51 -5.58
CA GLU A 306 16.05 -15.64 -4.71
C GLU A 306 16.18 -16.83 -3.74
N GLU A 307 16.76 -17.95 -4.19
CA GLU A 307 17.05 -19.09 -3.32
C GLU A 307 18.05 -18.70 -2.21
N ILE A 308 19.14 -18.04 -2.58
CA ILE A 308 20.17 -17.55 -1.65
C ILE A 308 19.55 -16.54 -0.66
N LYS A 309 18.83 -15.55 -1.16
CA LYS A 309 18.16 -14.51 -0.37
C LYS A 309 17.21 -15.11 0.68
N CYS A 310 16.47 -16.15 0.32
CA CYS A 310 15.53 -16.80 1.23
C CYS A 310 16.21 -17.67 2.31
N SER A 311 17.42 -18.18 2.07
CA SER A 311 18.13 -19.07 3.00
C SER A 311 19.25 -18.39 3.80
N PHE A 312 19.67 -17.19 3.39
CA PHE A 312 20.75 -16.48 4.05
C PHE A 312 20.44 -16.18 5.52
N GLY A 313 21.38 -16.53 6.39
CA GLY A 313 21.26 -16.38 7.85
C GLY A 313 20.63 -17.59 8.55
N ASP A 314 20.27 -18.63 7.81
CA ASP A 314 19.91 -19.92 8.42
C ASP A 314 21.14 -20.56 9.10
N LEU A 315 20.91 -21.29 10.20
CA LEU A 315 21.98 -21.94 10.95
C LEU A 315 22.84 -22.91 10.09
N VAL A 316 22.24 -23.45 9.04
CA VAL A 316 22.90 -24.39 8.09
C VAL A 316 23.83 -23.65 7.13
N THR A 317 23.62 -22.35 6.89
CA THR A 317 24.37 -21.55 5.89
C THR A 317 25.42 -20.62 6.50
N ILE A 318 25.68 -20.74 7.81
CA ILE A 318 26.69 -19.92 8.50
C ILE A 318 28.09 -20.27 7.98
N GLY A 319 28.71 -19.28 7.33
CA GLY A 319 30.10 -19.39 6.85
C GLY A 319 30.26 -20.05 5.47
N GLU A 320 29.16 -20.41 4.79
CA GLU A 320 29.21 -20.92 3.41
C GLU A 320 29.34 -19.78 2.40
N SER A 321 30.05 -20.00 1.30
CA SER A 321 29.96 -19.22 0.08
C SER A 321 28.85 -19.79 -0.82
N PHE A 322 28.25 -18.93 -1.63
CA PHE A 322 27.22 -19.33 -2.58
C PHE A 322 27.70 -19.04 -3.99
N GLU A 323 27.34 -19.90 -4.90
CA GLU A 323 27.70 -19.78 -6.31
C GLU A 323 26.45 -19.55 -7.16
N ILE A 324 26.57 -18.64 -8.11
CA ILE A 324 25.58 -18.38 -9.17
C ILE A 324 26.24 -18.71 -10.49
N GLN A 325 25.74 -19.75 -11.18
CA GLN A 325 26.20 -20.12 -12.51
C GLN A 325 25.89 -19.00 -13.51
N LEU A 326 26.89 -18.59 -14.27
CA LEU A 326 26.77 -17.59 -15.30
C LEU A 326 26.66 -18.25 -16.68
N PRO A 327 25.90 -17.65 -17.60
CA PRO A 327 25.83 -18.14 -18.97
C PRO A 327 27.21 -18.09 -19.63
N SER A 328 27.59 -19.14 -20.35
CA SER A 328 28.91 -19.25 -21.00
C SER A 328 29.25 -18.06 -21.90
N LYS A 329 28.23 -17.42 -22.54
CA LYS A 329 28.43 -16.21 -23.33
C LYS A 329 28.80 -14.99 -22.49
N LEU A 330 28.22 -14.86 -21.28
CA LEU A 330 28.59 -13.80 -20.36
C LEU A 330 29.97 -14.06 -19.77
N ALA A 331 30.27 -15.31 -19.43
CA ALA A 331 31.58 -15.72 -18.93
C ALA A 331 32.70 -15.33 -19.92
N ALA A 332 32.55 -15.69 -21.19
CA ALA A 332 33.50 -15.34 -22.24
C ALA A 332 33.65 -13.83 -22.45
N GLU A 333 32.53 -13.05 -22.49
CA GLU A 333 32.55 -11.59 -22.63
C GLU A 333 33.17 -10.92 -21.38
N TRP A 334 33.02 -11.53 -20.20
CA TRP A 334 33.64 -11.04 -18.97
C TRP A 334 35.14 -11.28 -18.93
N GLU A 335 35.60 -12.47 -19.37
CA GLU A 335 37.02 -12.82 -19.49
C GLU A 335 37.71 -11.88 -20.49
N GLU A 336 37.15 -11.72 -21.69
CA GLU A 336 37.65 -10.79 -22.71
C GLU A 336 37.73 -9.33 -22.19
N PHE A 337 36.69 -8.89 -21.46
CA PHE A 337 36.65 -7.55 -20.85
C PHE A 337 37.77 -7.37 -19.81
N ASP A 338 37.99 -8.36 -18.93
CA ASP A 338 39.04 -8.30 -17.91
C ASP A 338 40.45 -8.29 -18.55
N GLU A 339 40.68 -9.06 -19.63
CA GLU A 339 41.93 -9.04 -20.40
C GLU A 339 42.18 -7.67 -21.07
N GLU A 340 41.16 -7.11 -21.76
CA GLU A 340 41.26 -5.82 -22.43
C GLU A 340 41.54 -4.66 -21.48
N HIS A 341 41.03 -4.74 -20.24
CA HIS A 341 41.20 -3.66 -19.25
C HIS A 341 42.34 -3.92 -18.25
N GLY A 342 43.11 -4.99 -18.46
CA GLY A 342 44.23 -5.33 -17.58
C GLY A 342 43.81 -5.72 -16.14
N ASN A 343 42.60 -6.21 -15.97
CA ASN A 343 42.15 -6.74 -14.69
C ASN A 343 42.86 -8.05 -14.38
N PRO A 344 43.11 -8.38 -13.10
CA PRO A 344 43.71 -9.67 -12.74
C PRO A 344 42.75 -10.82 -13.13
N PRO A 345 43.31 -11.94 -13.68
CA PRO A 345 42.52 -13.09 -14.05
C PRO A 345 41.78 -13.67 -12.83
N ARG A 346 40.57 -14.16 -13.04
CA ARG A 346 39.73 -14.78 -12.00
C ARG A 346 39.96 -16.31 -11.97
N SER A 347 39.62 -16.93 -10.85
CA SER A 347 39.65 -18.38 -10.71
C SER A 347 38.64 -19.07 -11.63
N SER A 348 37.49 -18.44 -11.87
CA SER A 348 36.43 -18.88 -12.79
C SER A 348 35.66 -17.66 -13.31
N TYR A 349 35.20 -17.70 -14.56
CA TYR A 349 34.28 -16.77 -15.18
C TYR A 349 32.88 -17.39 -15.36
N ASP A 350 32.75 -18.71 -15.24
CA ASP A 350 31.49 -19.43 -15.36
C ASP A 350 30.63 -19.35 -14.07
N GLU A 351 31.21 -18.87 -12.98
CA GLU A 351 30.58 -18.82 -11.67
C GLU A 351 30.85 -17.48 -11.00
N LEU A 352 29.79 -16.92 -10.44
CA LEU A 352 29.88 -15.77 -9.55
C LEU A 352 29.81 -16.28 -8.11
N GLU A 353 30.93 -16.24 -7.42
CA GLU A 353 31.00 -16.53 -6.00
C GLU A 353 30.50 -15.32 -5.20
N LEU A 354 29.60 -15.58 -4.25
CA LEU A 354 29.08 -14.66 -3.25
C LEU A 354 29.56 -15.13 -1.88
N THR A 355 30.51 -14.41 -1.32
CA THR A 355 30.94 -14.68 0.06
C THR A 355 29.86 -14.26 1.06
N HIS A 356 29.91 -14.79 2.27
CA HIS A 356 29.04 -14.35 3.37
C HIS A 356 29.13 -12.84 3.59
N ALA A 357 30.31 -12.23 3.45
CA ALA A 357 30.51 -10.78 3.57
C ALA A 357 29.82 -10.00 2.45
N ASP A 358 29.85 -10.50 1.21
CA ASP A 358 29.18 -9.89 0.07
C ASP A 358 27.66 -9.86 0.30
N ILE A 359 27.08 -11.01 0.68
CA ILE A 359 25.63 -11.11 0.92
C ILE A 359 25.22 -10.23 2.09
N LYS A 360 26.00 -10.22 3.17
CA LYS A 360 25.78 -9.33 4.30
C LYS A 360 25.76 -7.85 3.86
N ALA A 361 26.72 -7.43 3.04
CA ALA A 361 26.80 -6.07 2.52
C ALA A 361 25.61 -5.72 1.60
N ILE A 362 25.02 -6.69 0.91
CA ILE A 362 23.81 -6.53 0.11
C ILE A 362 22.58 -6.34 1.01
N PHE A 363 22.47 -7.08 2.13
CA PHE A 363 21.33 -7.02 3.03
C PHE A 363 21.35 -5.83 3.99
N ASP A 364 22.51 -5.53 4.56
CA ASP A 364 22.64 -4.57 5.66
C ASP A 364 21.99 -3.20 5.39
N PRO A 365 22.12 -2.56 4.22
CA PRO A 365 21.50 -1.26 3.99
C PRO A 365 19.98 -1.27 4.14
N VAL A 366 19.32 -2.37 3.78
CA VAL A 366 17.86 -2.53 3.88
C VAL A 366 17.46 -2.95 5.29
N VAL A 367 18.24 -3.84 5.90
CA VAL A 367 18.00 -4.31 7.28
C VAL A 367 18.13 -3.15 8.26
N GLU A 368 19.19 -2.32 8.15
CA GLU A 368 19.40 -1.17 9.03
C GLU A 368 18.26 -0.14 8.93
N GLN A 369 17.69 0.08 7.74
CA GLN A 369 16.51 0.95 7.60
C GLN A 369 15.31 0.38 8.37
N ASN A 370 15.07 -0.92 8.31
CA ASN A 370 14.01 -1.58 9.07
C ASN A 370 14.25 -1.48 10.58
N LEU A 371 15.49 -1.72 11.03
CA LEU A 371 15.87 -1.58 12.44
C LEU A 371 15.68 -0.16 12.94
N ALA A 372 16.02 0.85 12.12
CA ALA A 372 15.84 2.26 12.47
C ALA A 372 14.34 2.62 12.61
N LEU A 373 13.47 2.13 11.70
CA LEU A 373 12.03 2.35 11.80
C LEU A 373 11.42 1.72 13.06
N ILE A 374 11.84 0.49 13.41
CA ILE A 374 11.39 -0.18 14.64
C ILE A 374 11.88 0.60 15.86
N ALA A 375 13.16 1.01 15.89
CA ALA A 375 13.73 1.78 16.98
C ALA A 375 13.03 3.12 17.19
N ASP A 376 12.71 3.82 16.10
CA ASP A 376 11.95 5.07 16.14
C ASP A 376 10.58 4.89 16.80
N GLN A 377 9.83 3.83 16.43
CA GLN A 377 8.54 3.54 17.04
C GLN A 377 8.64 3.17 18.52
N ILE A 378 9.65 2.38 18.90
CA ILE A 378 9.90 2.05 20.31
C ILE A 378 10.24 3.31 21.11
N SER A 379 10.99 4.26 20.52
CA SER A 379 11.37 5.52 21.20
C SER A 379 10.18 6.45 21.49
N ARG A 380 9.11 6.33 20.72
CA ARG A 380 7.88 7.16 20.85
C ARG A 380 6.91 6.66 21.92
N THR A 381 7.17 5.49 22.48
CA THR A 381 6.30 4.86 23.48
C THR A 381 7.16 4.16 24.54
N SER A 382 6.51 3.67 25.59
CA SER A 382 7.15 2.88 26.64
C SER A 382 6.53 1.49 26.68
N ASN A 383 7.25 0.54 27.28
CA ASN A 383 6.71 -0.78 27.64
C ASN A 383 6.15 -1.59 26.46
N VAL A 384 6.83 -1.56 25.29
CA VAL A 384 6.54 -2.50 24.22
C VAL A 384 6.92 -3.90 24.68
N LYS A 385 5.94 -4.77 24.82
CA LYS A 385 6.12 -6.15 25.31
C LYS A 385 6.59 -7.09 24.22
N VAL A 386 6.01 -6.97 23.03
CA VAL A 386 6.25 -7.90 21.93
C VAL A 386 6.42 -7.15 20.61
N ILE A 387 7.36 -7.62 19.78
CA ILE A 387 7.47 -7.25 18.37
C ILE A 387 6.97 -8.44 17.53
N PHE A 388 5.90 -8.23 16.77
CA PHE A 388 5.48 -9.15 15.70
C PHE A 388 6.14 -8.75 14.40
N VAL A 389 6.84 -9.71 13.78
CA VAL A 389 7.48 -9.51 12.47
C VAL A 389 6.72 -10.36 11.45
N VAL A 390 6.02 -9.70 10.53
CA VAL A 390 5.15 -10.31 9.51
C VAL A 390 5.48 -9.79 8.12
N GLY A 391 4.82 -10.31 7.09
CA GLY A 391 5.07 -9.95 5.71
C GLY A 391 6.02 -10.92 5.00
N GLY A 392 6.21 -10.70 3.70
CA GLY A 392 7.00 -11.61 2.86
C GLY A 392 8.49 -11.63 3.21
N PHE A 393 9.07 -10.47 3.53
CA PHE A 393 10.50 -10.37 3.88
C PHE A 393 10.77 -10.78 5.33
N ALA A 394 9.76 -10.80 6.19
CA ALA A 394 9.85 -11.36 7.55
C ALA A 394 10.25 -12.84 7.58
N GLY A 395 10.10 -13.56 6.46
CA GLY A 395 10.60 -14.93 6.30
C GLY A 395 12.12 -15.03 6.15
N SER A 396 12.87 -13.91 6.05
CA SER A 396 14.32 -13.93 5.99
C SER A 396 14.92 -14.24 7.36
N PRO A 397 15.70 -15.33 7.50
CA PRO A 397 16.34 -15.68 8.77
C PRO A 397 17.33 -14.59 9.22
N TYR A 398 18.04 -13.97 8.27
CA TYR A 398 18.99 -12.90 8.55
C TYR A 398 18.30 -11.67 9.16
N LEU A 399 17.23 -11.18 8.52
CA LEU A 399 16.46 -10.04 9.03
C LEU A 399 15.93 -10.32 10.45
N LEU A 400 15.30 -11.48 10.65
CA LEU A 400 14.73 -11.86 11.94
C LEU A 400 15.80 -11.95 13.04
N THR A 401 16.97 -12.49 12.71
CA THR A 401 18.12 -12.55 13.62
C THR A 401 18.56 -11.14 14.01
N LYS A 402 18.70 -10.22 13.05
CA LYS A 402 19.10 -8.84 13.31
C LYS A 402 18.09 -8.08 14.17
N ILE A 403 16.80 -8.29 13.95
CA ILE A 403 15.74 -7.72 14.81
C ILE A 403 15.84 -8.28 16.24
N LYS A 404 16.03 -9.58 16.38
CA LYS A 404 16.23 -10.22 17.70
C LYS A 404 17.48 -9.70 18.40
N GLU A 405 18.64 -9.67 17.74
CA GLU A 405 19.90 -9.15 18.28
C GLU A 405 19.76 -7.70 18.79
N ARG A 406 19.01 -6.86 18.07
CA ARG A 406 18.87 -5.45 18.38
C ARG A 406 17.90 -5.16 19.51
N PHE A 407 16.79 -5.90 19.61
CA PHE A 407 15.65 -5.54 20.45
C PHE A 407 15.34 -6.50 21.59
N LEU A 408 15.86 -7.74 21.61
CA LEU A 408 15.76 -8.60 22.79
C LEU A 408 16.53 -7.96 23.97
N GLY A 409 15.82 -7.78 25.08
CA GLY A 409 16.30 -7.00 26.22
C GLY A 409 15.64 -5.62 26.34
N THR A 410 15.16 -5.03 25.21
CA THR A 410 14.26 -3.87 25.22
C THR A 410 12.80 -4.32 25.25
N VAL A 411 12.48 -5.42 24.57
CA VAL A 411 11.17 -6.08 24.55
C VAL A 411 11.29 -7.51 25.09
N GLU A 412 10.18 -8.08 25.56
CA GLU A 412 10.20 -9.45 26.10
C GLU A 412 10.34 -10.50 25.00
N LYS A 413 9.67 -10.28 23.86
CA LYS A 413 9.62 -11.25 22.76
C LYS A 413 9.69 -10.57 21.39
N VAL A 414 10.39 -11.22 20.45
CA VAL A 414 10.33 -10.94 19.01
C VAL A 414 9.85 -12.19 18.32
N ILE A 415 8.70 -12.13 17.68
CA ILE A 415 7.98 -13.30 17.17
C ILE A 415 7.63 -13.08 15.69
N SER A 416 7.92 -14.09 14.86
CA SER A 416 7.36 -14.20 13.53
C SER A 416 6.46 -15.45 13.48
N PRO A 417 5.22 -15.35 12.97
CA PRO A 417 4.35 -16.52 12.85
C PRO A 417 4.90 -17.53 11.84
N VAL A 418 4.47 -18.78 11.95
CA VAL A 418 4.92 -19.88 11.06
C VAL A 418 4.66 -19.56 9.57
N GLN A 419 3.59 -18.83 9.28
CA GLN A 419 3.23 -18.42 7.93
C GLN A 419 3.06 -16.89 7.83
N PRO A 420 4.15 -16.12 7.93
CA PRO A 420 4.09 -14.66 7.96
C PRO A 420 3.48 -14.07 6.68
N GLY A 421 3.62 -14.76 5.55
CA GLY A 421 3.09 -14.32 4.27
C GLY A 421 1.55 -14.33 4.17
N SER A 422 0.85 -15.16 4.95
CA SER A 422 -0.63 -15.22 4.94
C SER A 422 -1.29 -14.39 6.06
N ALA A 423 -0.50 -13.83 6.96
CA ALA A 423 -1.01 -13.12 8.13
C ALA A 423 -1.95 -11.97 7.76
N VAL A 424 -1.56 -11.18 6.77
CA VAL A 424 -2.31 -10.00 6.32
C VAL A 424 -3.65 -10.38 5.70
N CYS A 425 -3.71 -11.34 4.78
CA CYS A 425 -4.98 -11.71 4.14
C CYS A 425 -5.95 -12.40 5.10
N GLN A 426 -5.46 -13.23 6.02
CA GLN A 426 -6.31 -13.85 7.05
C GLN A 426 -6.82 -12.81 8.06
N GLY A 427 -5.94 -11.92 8.54
CA GLY A 427 -6.31 -10.85 9.43
C GLY A 427 -7.30 -9.86 8.80
N ALA A 428 -7.22 -9.61 7.50
CA ALA A 428 -8.19 -8.81 6.76
C ALA A 428 -9.60 -9.41 6.84
N VAL A 429 -9.73 -10.74 6.69
CA VAL A 429 -11.01 -11.44 6.88
C VAL A 429 -11.51 -11.30 8.32
N MET A 430 -10.62 -11.46 9.31
CA MET A 430 -10.98 -11.34 10.73
C MET A 430 -11.53 -9.96 11.05
N LEU A 431 -10.85 -8.89 10.61
CA LEU A 431 -11.28 -7.51 10.83
C LEU A 431 -12.54 -7.16 10.05
N ALA A 432 -12.71 -7.67 8.84
CA ALA A 432 -13.95 -7.47 8.08
C ALA A 432 -15.16 -8.16 8.73
N LEU A 433 -14.94 -9.27 9.44
CA LEU A 433 -15.96 -9.96 10.25
C LEU A 433 -16.20 -9.28 11.61
N ASN A 434 -15.19 -8.60 12.16
CA ASN A 434 -15.26 -7.87 13.44
C ASN A 434 -14.60 -6.49 13.32
N PRO A 435 -15.24 -5.50 12.66
CA PRO A 435 -14.69 -4.17 12.48
C PRO A 435 -14.42 -3.39 13.79
N ALA A 436 -15.07 -3.77 14.87
CA ALA A 436 -14.89 -3.15 16.19
C ALA A 436 -13.57 -3.52 16.89
N GLY A 437 -12.78 -4.39 16.28
CA GLY A 437 -11.46 -4.80 16.81
C GLY A 437 -10.46 -3.66 16.92
N ILE A 438 -10.53 -2.64 16.06
CA ILE A 438 -9.74 -1.41 16.15
C ILE A 438 -10.62 -0.35 16.81
N THR A 439 -10.28 0.05 18.02
CA THR A 439 -11.12 0.98 18.79
C THR A 439 -10.73 2.44 18.57
N SER A 440 -9.46 2.72 18.31
CA SER A 440 -8.94 4.08 18.11
C SER A 440 -7.67 4.05 17.26
N ARG A 441 -7.47 5.10 16.46
CA ARG A 441 -6.27 5.38 15.67
C ARG A 441 -5.66 6.72 16.08
N ILE A 442 -4.41 6.94 15.70
CA ILE A 442 -3.72 8.22 15.92
C ILE A 442 -3.64 8.99 14.60
N ALA A 443 -4.06 10.26 14.61
CA ALA A 443 -3.98 11.13 13.45
C ALA A 443 -2.54 11.30 12.98
N ARG A 444 -2.26 10.95 11.72
CA ARG A 444 -0.91 11.07 11.12
C ARG A 444 -0.59 12.47 10.64
N LYS A 445 -1.63 13.22 10.26
CA LYS A 445 -1.56 14.59 9.77
C LYS A 445 -2.57 15.44 10.50
N THR A 446 -2.36 16.75 10.48
CA THR A 446 -3.38 17.72 10.85
C THR A 446 -4.28 17.95 9.64
N TYR A 447 -5.59 17.83 9.79
CA TYR A 447 -6.58 18.10 8.74
C TYR A 447 -7.47 19.28 9.11
N GLY A 448 -7.75 20.12 8.13
CA GLY A 448 -8.61 21.29 8.35
C GLY A 448 -8.97 22.00 7.06
N PHE A 449 -9.80 23.02 7.19
CA PHE A 449 -10.22 23.85 6.06
C PHE A 449 -9.53 25.21 6.06
N GLU A 450 -9.33 25.76 4.86
CA GLU A 450 -8.92 27.13 4.67
C GLU A 450 -10.09 28.06 5.05
N VAL A 451 -9.80 29.05 5.89
CA VAL A 451 -10.80 30.03 6.33
C VAL A 451 -10.25 31.45 6.28
N SER A 452 -11.16 32.40 6.00
CA SER A 452 -10.87 33.82 6.07
C SER A 452 -11.18 34.36 7.48
N ARG A 453 -10.27 35.12 8.07
CA ARG A 453 -10.47 35.83 9.34
C ARG A 453 -9.97 37.28 9.28
N ALA A 454 -10.28 38.06 10.29
CA ALA A 454 -9.69 39.39 10.42
C ALA A 454 -8.16 39.36 10.37
N PHE A 455 -7.56 40.25 9.57
CA PHE A 455 -6.14 40.37 9.42
C PHE A 455 -5.49 40.78 10.76
N LYS A 456 -4.36 40.16 11.09
CA LYS A 456 -3.56 40.46 12.29
C LYS A 456 -2.12 40.79 11.90
N ALA A 457 -1.42 41.50 12.76
CA ALA A 457 -0.01 41.78 12.57
C ALA A 457 0.79 40.45 12.45
N GLY A 458 1.63 40.35 11.42
CA GLY A 458 2.41 39.15 11.13
C GLY A 458 1.70 38.12 10.25
N ASP A 459 0.48 38.40 9.76
CA ASP A 459 -0.14 37.60 8.71
C ASP A 459 0.54 37.86 7.34
N PRO A 460 0.49 36.88 6.41
CA PRO A 460 1.00 37.07 5.05
C PRO A 460 0.30 38.23 4.33
N GLU A 461 1.12 39.15 3.75
CA GLU A 461 0.60 40.40 3.16
C GLU A 461 0.44 40.36 1.64
N ALA A 462 0.94 39.31 0.97
CA ALA A 462 0.80 39.21 -0.48
C ALA A 462 -0.67 39.23 -0.91
N ALA A 463 -0.94 39.90 -2.02
CA ALA A 463 -2.32 40.16 -2.50
C ALA A 463 -3.14 38.88 -2.68
N GLU A 464 -2.48 37.77 -2.95
CA GLU A 464 -3.09 36.44 -3.12
C GLU A 464 -3.54 35.76 -1.81
N TYR A 465 -3.13 36.31 -0.65
CA TYR A 465 -3.45 35.79 0.68
C TYR A 465 -4.42 36.68 1.47
N VAL A 466 -4.80 37.80 0.89
CA VAL A 466 -5.64 38.78 1.56
C VAL A 466 -6.86 39.19 0.72
N SER A 467 -7.97 39.49 1.37
CA SER A 467 -9.16 40.06 0.75
C SER A 467 -9.68 41.23 1.58
N TRP A 468 -10.67 41.94 1.03
CA TRP A 468 -11.31 43.04 1.69
C TRP A 468 -12.83 42.84 1.70
N VAL A 469 -13.43 42.96 2.85
CA VAL A 469 -14.89 42.98 3.01
C VAL A 469 -15.29 44.38 3.54
N GLY A 470 -15.70 45.27 2.64
CA GLY A 470 -15.82 46.69 2.94
C GLY A 470 -14.43 47.26 3.30
N ALA A 471 -14.32 47.93 4.44
CA ALA A 471 -13.07 48.49 4.94
C ALA A 471 -12.20 47.48 5.74
N ASN A 472 -12.67 46.24 5.94
CA ASN A 472 -12.02 45.27 6.79
C ASN A 472 -11.08 44.36 5.98
N LYS A 473 -9.78 44.47 6.21
CA LYS A 473 -8.75 43.54 5.66
C LYS A 473 -8.90 42.17 6.30
N LYS A 474 -8.86 41.12 5.49
CA LYS A 474 -8.94 39.72 5.89
C LYS A 474 -7.65 38.97 5.48
N CYS A 475 -7.29 37.96 6.26
CA CYS A 475 -6.33 36.96 5.86
C CYS A 475 -7.09 35.69 5.45
N ASP A 476 -6.95 35.25 4.21
CA ASP A 476 -7.77 34.20 3.61
C ASP A 476 -7.15 32.78 3.72
N VAL A 477 -5.92 32.70 4.16
CA VAL A 477 -5.13 31.45 4.17
C VAL A 477 -4.98 30.83 5.57
N ASN A 478 -5.94 31.06 6.47
CA ASN A 478 -5.81 30.49 7.82
C ASN A 478 -6.22 29.02 7.84
N PHE A 479 -5.48 28.23 8.59
CA PHE A 479 -5.76 26.83 8.80
C PHE A 479 -6.74 26.64 9.97
N SER A 480 -7.95 26.14 9.68
CA SER A 480 -8.94 25.79 10.70
C SER A 480 -8.91 24.29 10.95
N ALA A 481 -8.04 23.85 11.87
CA ALA A 481 -7.83 22.44 12.15
C ALA A 481 -9.07 21.75 12.72
N TYR A 482 -9.44 20.59 12.18
CA TYR A 482 -10.47 19.67 12.70
C TYR A 482 -9.85 18.65 13.64
N VAL A 483 -8.76 18.07 13.24
CA VAL A 483 -7.94 17.16 14.07
C VAL A 483 -6.48 17.55 13.89
N ARG A 484 -5.67 17.29 14.89
CA ARG A 484 -4.23 17.56 14.88
C ARG A 484 -3.45 16.25 14.79
N LYS A 485 -2.28 16.33 14.20
CA LYS A 485 -1.33 15.21 14.19
C LYS A 485 -1.03 14.79 15.64
N GLY A 486 -1.20 13.51 15.92
CA GLY A 486 -1.05 12.94 17.25
C GLY A 486 -2.34 12.82 18.04
N ASP A 487 -3.47 13.40 17.58
CA ASP A 487 -4.75 13.25 18.27
C ASP A 487 -5.25 11.81 18.21
N PRO A 488 -5.77 11.24 19.32
CA PRO A 488 -6.46 9.95 19.29
C PRO A 488 -7.84 10.11 18.63
N LEU A 489 -8.15 9.23 17.71
CA LEU A 489 -9.38 9.22 16.92
C LEU A 489 -10.11 7.90 17.13
N GLU A 490 -11.17 7.91 17.90
CA GLU A 490 -12.08 6.77 17.98
C GLU A 490 -12.72 6.49 16.62
N VAL A 491 -13.16 5.26 16.40
CA VAL A 491 -13.92 4.92 15.18
C VAL A 491 -15.16 5.81 15.12
N ASP A 492 -15.40 6.40 13.95
CA ASP A 492 -16.47 7.38 13.71
C ASP A 492 -16.35 8.70 14.49
N HIS A 493 -15.17 9.03 15.01
CA HIS A 493 -14.92 10.33 15.61
C HIS A 493 -15.35 11.45 14.66
N CYS A 494 -16.31 12.26 15.10
CA CYS A 494 -16.91 13.30 14.30
C CYS A 494 -16.58 14.67 14.86
N VAL A 495 -15.98 15.53 14.04
CA VAL A 495 -15.77 16.94 14.36
C VAL A 495 -16.59 17.79 13.39
N SER A 496 -17.38 18.71 13.92
CA SER A 496 -18.24 19.59 13.14
C SER A 496 -17.93 21.05 13.38
N LYS A 497 -17.89 21.84 12.31
CA LYS A 497 -17.76 23.30 12.37
C LYS A 497 -18.75 23.99 11.45
N ASP A 498 -19.18 25.17 11.85
CA ASP A 498 -20.07 25.99 11.08
C ASP A 498 -19.29 27.02 10.25
N PHE A 499 -19.61 27.10 8.96
CA PHE A 499 -19.03 28.05 8.02
C PHE A 499 -20.10 28.98 7.48
N THR A 500 -19.73 30.25 7.25
CA THR A 500 -20.57 31.26 6.60
C THR A 500 -19.84 31.80 5.38
N PRO A 501 -20.53 32.10 4.27
CA PRO A 501 -19.92 32.71 3.10
C PRO A 501 -19.27 34.05 3.48
N LEU A 502 -18.14 34.37 2.85
CA LEU A 502 -17.39 35.60 3.10
C LEU A 502 -18.23 36.84 2.69
N TYR A 503 -18.95 36.72 1.59
CA TYR A 503 -19.77 37.82 1.04
C TYR A 503 -21.26 37.52 1.18
N PRO A 504 -22.08 38.57 1.56
CA PRO A 504 -23.53 38.46 1.54
C PRO A 504 -24.02 38.15 0.11
N GLY A 505 -25.09 37.37 -0.01
CA GLY A 505 -25.71 37.05 -1.30
C GLY A 505 -24.92 36.09 -2.18
N ALA A 506 -23.88 35.46 -1.66
CA ALA A 506 -23.15 34.42 -2.37
C ALA A 506 -24.09 33.24 -2.72
N LYS A 507 -23.99 32.73 -3.95
CA LYS A 507 -24.79 31.58 -4.43
C LYS A 507 -24.07 30.25 -4.21
N THR A 508 -22.76 30.29 -4.03
CA THR A 508 -21.92 29.12 -3.81
C THR A 508 -20.91 29.38 -2.69
N MET A 509 -20.56 28.36 -1.98
CA MET A 509 -19.46 28.36 -0.99
C MET A 509 -18.45 27.33 -1.36
N LYS A 510 -17.18 27.76 -1.54
CA LYS A 510 -16.06 26.88 -1.82
C LYS A 510 -15.34 26.58 -0.51
N LEU A 511 -15.13 25.31 -0.22
CA LEU A 511 -14.37 24.80 0.91
C LEU A 511 -13.15 24.08 0.39
N LEU A 512 -11.97 24.41 0.91
CA LEU A 512 -10.70 23.79 0.56
C LEU A 512 -10.20 23.03 1.77
N LEU A 513 -10.11 21.69 1.64
CA LEU A 513 -9.56 20.80 2.65
C LEU A 513 -8.04 20.73 2.49
N TYR A 514 -7.33 20.95 3.58
CA TYR A 514 -5.87 20.86 3.66
C TYR A 514 -5.42 19.82 4.67
N SER A 515 -4.26 19.23 4.42
CA SER A 515 -3.48 18.47 5.41
C SER A 515 -2.12 19.13 5.65
N SER A 516 -1.52 18.89 6.82
CA SER A 516 -0.17 19.33 7.17
C SER A 516 0.53 18.30 8.06
N ASN A 517 1.86 18.20 7.94
CA ASN A 517 2.69 17.42 8.84
C ASN A 517 2.95 18.12 10.18
N GLU A 518 2.70 19.43 10.25
CA GLU A 518 2.78 20.20 11.50
C GLU A 518 1.59 19.88 12.41
N THR A 519 1.82 19.86 13.72
CA THR A 519 0.74 19.61 14.70
C THR A 519 -0.24 20.76 14.77
N ASP A 520 0.22 22.02 14.66
CA ASP A 520 -0.62 23.23 14.72
C ASP A 520 -0.27 24.23 13.60
N PRO A 521 -0.56 23.86 12.32
CA PRO A 521 -0.28 24.72 11.20
C PRO A 521 -1.13 26.00 11.27
N LYS A 522 -0.49 27.13 11.05
CA LYS A 522 -1.14 28.45 11.15
C LYS A 522 -1.82 28.85 9.84
N TYR A 523 -1.20 28.50 8.72
CA TYR A 523 -1.64 28.87 7.39
C TYR A 523 -1.74 27.65 6.47
N THR A 524 -2.59 27.76 5.44
CA THR A 524 -2.78 26.73 4.41
C THR A 524 -1.83 26.93 3.23
N ARG A 525 -1.40 28.17 2.97
CA ARG A 525 -0.52 28.55 1.87
C ARG A 525 0.39 29.69 2.30
N GLY A 526 1.57 29.76 1.67
CA GLY A 526 2.54 30.82 1.89
C GLY A 526 3.98 30.30 1.90
N PRO A 527 4.98 31.19 1.91
CA PRO A 527 6.37 30.80 1.99
C PRO A 527 6.65 29.98 3.26
N GLY A 528 7.25 28.78 3.10
CA GLY A 528 7.62 27.90 4.22
C GLY A 528 6.45 27.16 4.88
N VAL A 529 5.24 27.19 4.30
CA VAL A 529 4.07 26.48 4.81
C VAL A 529 4.11 25.03 4.32
N ASP A 530 4.13 24.07 5.25
CA ASP A 530 4.01 22.64 4.97
C ASP A 530 2.54 22.21 5.04
N SER A 531 1.77 22.60 4.02
CA SER A 531 0.37 22.17 3.87
C SER A 531 0.06 21.83 2.43
N ARG A 532 -0.81 20.82 2.25
CA ARG A 532 -1.24 20.34 0.94
C ARG A 532 -2.76 20.42 0.82
N GLU A 533 -3.26 20.93 -0.32
CA GLU A 533 -4.68 20.87 -0.67
C GLU A 533 -5.04 19.41 -1.02
N GLU A 534 -5.93 18.81 -0.24
CA GLU A 534 -6.38 17.43 -0.43
C GLU A 534 -7.65 17.36 -1.27
N ALA A 535 -8.58 18.31 -1.07
CA ALA A 535 -9.85 18.33 -1.79
C ALA A 535 -10.46 19.74 -1.86
N SER A 536 -11.32 19.95 -2.85
CA SER A 536 -12.10 21.16 -3.02
C SER A 536 -13.58 20.82 -3.19
N PHE A 537 -14.44 21.46 -2.39
CA PHE A 537 -15.89 21.27 -2.41
C PHE A 537 -16.57 22.58 -2.78
N THR A 538 -17.52 22.52 -3.71
CA THR A 538 -18.39 23.66 -4.01
C THR A 538 -19.81 23.31 -3.57
N ILE A 539 -20.34 24.07 -2.62
CA ILE A 539 -21.68 23.88 -2.06
C ILE A 539 -22.57 24.95 -2.68
N ASP A 540 -23.70 24.54 -3.26
CA ASP A 540 -24.74 25.45 -3.74
C ASP A 540 -25.56 25.95 -2.55
N ILE A 541 -25.51 27.27 -2.32
CA ILE A 541 -26.24 27.95 -1.28
C ILE A 541 -27.23 28.98 -1.87
N SER A 542 -27.57 28.85 -3.16
CA SER A 542 -28.42 29.79 -3.90
C SER A 542 -29.82 29.91 -3.28
N ALA A 543 -30.35 28.84 -2.70
CA ALA A 543 -31.65 28.86 -2.01
C ALA A 543 -31.73 29.86 -0.85
N SER A 544 -30.55 30.23 -0.29
CA SER A 544 -30.45 31.21 0.81
C SER A 544 -30.13 32.65 0.36
N SER A 545 -29.93 32.88 -0.95
CA SER A 545 -29.46 34.15 -1.48
C SER A 545 -30.43 35.34 -1.26
N HIS A 546 -31.68 35.05 -0.90
CA HIS A 546 -32.74 36.05 -0.62
C HIS A 546 -32.93 36.39 0.86
N MET A 547 -32.09 35.79 1.73
CA MET A 547 -32.20 35.97 3.18
C MET A 547 -31.35 37.16 3.65
N GLU A 548 -31.85 37.95 4.59
CA GLU A 548 -31.08 39.00 5.27
C GLU A 548 -29.95 38.42 6.13
N ALA A 549 -30.15 37.22 6.69
CA ALA A 549 -29.14 36.51 7.47
C ALA A 549 -28.22 35.66 6.54
N ARG A 550 -26.91 35.66 6.80
CA ARG A 550 -25.98 34.83 6.07
C ARG A 550 -26.30 33.35 6.33
N PRO A 551 -26.35 32.50 5.29
CA PRO A 551 -26.55 31.08 5.46
C PRO A 551 -25.36 30.48 6.23
N THR A 552 -25.65 29.48 7.05
CA THR A 552 -24.63 28.70 7.76
C THR A 552 -24.61 27.28 7.22
N VAL A 553 -23.45 26.80 6.88
CA VAL A 553 -23.24 25.41 6.48
C VAL A 553 -22.43 24.70 7.58
N ASN A 554 -23.04 23.69 8.18
CA ASN A 554 -22.35 22.82 9.11
C ASN A 554 -21.58 21.77 8.33
N VAL A 555 -20.27 21.71 8.51
CA VAL A 555 -19.39 20.73 7.87
C VAL A 555 -18.88 19.78 8.93
N SER A 556 -19.21 18.50 8.77
CA SER A 556 -18.82 17.41 9.66
C SER A 556 -17.78 16.54 8.96
N MET A 557 -16.67 16.27 9.64
CA MET A 557 -15.65 15.31 9.20
C MET A 557 -15.65 14.12 10.15
N TYR A 558 -15.68 12.91 9.56
CA TYR A 558 -15.64 11.65 10.28
C TYR A 558 -14.27 11.02 10.13
N PHE A 559 -13.66 10.69 11.24
CA PHE A 559 -12.30 10.14 11.34
C PHE A 559 -12.31 8.77 12.00
N GLY A 560 -11.13 8.17 12.14
CA GLY A 560 -10.95 6.89 12.84
C GLY A 560 -11.28 5.66 11.99
N ARG A 561 -11.90 5.82 10.80
CA ARG A 561 -12.01 4.80 9.77
C ARG A 561 -10.75 4.77 8.90
N SER A 562 -10.68 3.87 7.96
CA SER A 562 -9.58 3.80 6.98
C SER A 562 -9.57 4.97 5.99
N ALA A 563 -10.68 5.70 5.83
CA ALA A 563 -10.81 6.89 5.00
C ALA A 563 -11.58 7.98 5.74
N ILE A 564 -11.29 9.26 5.40
CA ILE A 564 -11.99 10.43 5.93
C ILE A 564 -13.28 10.66 5.12
N GLU A 565 -14.42 10.84 5.81
CA GLU A 565 -15.69 11.22 5.20
C GLU A 565 -16.02 12.67 5.56
N VAL A 566 -16.54 13.44 4.59
CA VAL A 566 -17.01 14.83 4.79
C VAL A 566 -18.49 14.93 4.46
N LYS A 567 -19.27 15.48 5.37
CA LYS A 567 -20.68 15.81 5.16
C LYS A 567 -20.93 17.28 5.41
N ALA A 568 -21.71 17.92 4.55
CA ALA A 568 -22.14 19.30 4.73
C ALA A 568 -23.66 19.38 4.83
N VAL A 569 -24.16 20.17 5.78
CA VAL A 569 -25.58 20.35 6.03
C VAL A 569 -25.85 21.85 6.12
N GLY A 570 -26.74 22.37 5.27
CA GLY A 570 -27.19 23.75 5.35
C GLY A 570 -28.10 23.95 6.55
N LYS A 571 -27.83 24.97 7.36
CA LYS A 571 -28.70 25.46 8.44
C LYS A 571 -29.34 26.78 8.02
N ASN A 572 -30.60 27.00 8.35
CA ASN A 572 -31.33 28.25 8.08
C ASN A 572 -31.50 28.55 6.57
N PHE A 573 -31.81 27.58 5.75
CA PHE A 573 -32.22 27.73 4.36
C PHE A 573 -33.75 27.89 4.30
N GLY A 574 -34.29 29.11 4.54
CA GLY A 574 -35.62 29.69 4.28
C GLY A 574 -36.90 28.89 4.51
N ASN A 575 -36.92 27.56 4.41
CA ASN A 575 -38.14 26.73 4.47
C ASN A 575 -38.13 25.69 5.61
N GLY A 576 -37.22 25.78 6.56
CA GLY A 576 -37.16 24.83 7.68
C GLY A 576 -36.66 23.43 7.30
N GLU A 577 -36.38 23.18 6.03
CA GLU A 577 -35.80 21.92 5.55
C GLU A 577 -34.28 21.96 5.60
N VAL A 578 -33.72 20.98 6.30
CA VAL A 578 -32.27 20.72 6.35
C VAL A 578 -31.89 20.00 5.05
N GLN A 579 -31.30 20.71 4.09
CA GLN A 579 -30.72 20.07 2.92
C GLN A 579 -29.38 19.46 3.30
N GLY A 580 -29.34 18.14 3.41
CA GLY A 580 -28.12 17.38 3.63
C GLY A 580 -27.41 17.09 2.30
N PHE A 581 -26.15 17.51 2.18
CA PHE A 581 -25.28 17.16 1.07
C PHE A 581 -24.23 16.17 1.58
N GLN A 582 -24.23 14.96 1.03
CA GLN A 582 -23.10 14.07 1.20
C GLN A 582 -22.09 14.43 0.11
N LEU A 583 -20.96 15.00 0.52
CA LEU A 583 -19.91 15.39 -0.40
C LEU A 583 -18.94 14.22 -0.55
N PRO A 584 -18.87 13.58 -1.73
CA PRO A 584 -17.80 12.64 -1.98
C PRO A 584 -16.47 13.40 -1.92
N VAL A 585 -15.55 12.94 -1.07
CA VAL A 585 -14.20 13.49 -1.03
C VAL A 585 -13.46 12.95 -2.25
N GLU A 586 -13.35 13.76 -3.30
CA GLU A 586 -12.41 13.49 -4.40
C GLU A 586 -11.07 14.11 -4.02
N PHE A 587 -10.17 13.32 -3.49
CA PHE A 587 -8.80 13.74 -3.23
C PHE A 587 -8.09 14.04 -4.55
N ARG A 588 -7.53 15.24 -4.69
CA ARG A 588 -6.77 15.63 -5.88
C ARG A 588 -5.39 14.98 -5.84
N GLY A 589 -5.10 14.14 -6.82
CA GLY A 589 -3.76 13.61 -7.09
C GLY A 589 -3.21 14.19 -8.38
N ASP A 590 -2.00 14.74 -8.32
CA ASP A 590 -1.21 15.13 -9.50
C ASP A 590 -0.66 13.88 -10.21
N TRP A 591 -1.53 13.20 -10.95
CA TRP A 591 -1.12 12.10 -11.82
C TRP A 591 -1.53 12.44 -13.26
N VAL A 592 -0.62 13.10 -13.96
CA VAL A 592 -0.57 13.15 -15.43
C VAL A 592 0.55 12.25 -15.91
#